data_009b11d2fffe676538dd470278f281cb
#
_entry.id   009b11d2fffe676538dd470278f281cb
#
_cell.length_a   1.000
_cell.length_b   1.000
_cell.length_c   1.000
_cell.angle_alpha   90.00
_cell.angle_beta   90.00
_cell.angle_gamma   90.00
#
_symmetry.space_group_name_H-M   'P 1'
#
loop_
_entity.id
_entity.type
_entity.pdbx_description
1 polymer ?
#
loop_
_entity_poly.entity_id
_entity_poly.type
_entity_poly.pdbx_seq_one_letter_code
_entity_poly.pdbx_strand_id
1 'polypeptide(L)'
;WTALRAGVDKDSLVVEHNGKQVTVNSAAYGYENAVNHMVATLKRWNLTPKDCVLVFEGMDSKKRRCMIDPTYKAKRDGGKPPEAYIEYNKLKAQLRQVWGDLGAISASQDYVEGDDVLAYIAENSEEDVLVSTNDNDLIVLNKVNAYGAKVMVAINGEIGLNKYGDFDFALVTLYKSLVGDSSDGVKGCPGFGPAAFLNLLAKYQEDGLFELMDLIRTGKLNELAVLAKDNQCKFLQKIVDNWAEVVKSYKLVLLHPEWVNTIRQQLEWTPGMVKAGCEDERLRQWQGQSRLVTAENYDKAVEFLKSKLGETPFFTIDFETTTPDESDDWLEQRGKNGVDVIGSTIVSMGLSFGANLQYSYY
;
A
#
# COMPACT_ATOMS: atom_id res chain seq x y z
N TRP A 1 -1.39 -4.60 -1.47
CA TRP A 1 -0.40 -5.48 -2.12
C TRP A 1 -0.14 -6.75 -1.30
N THR A 2 0.36 -6.63 -0.08
CA THR A 2 0.71 -7.78 0.78
C THR A 2 -0.50 -8.68 1.02
N ALA A 3 -1.67 -8.12 1.27
CA ALA A 3 -2.91 -8.86 1.49
C ALA A 3 -3.33 -9.66 0.24
N LEU A 4 -3.28 -9.02 -0.93
CA LEU A 4 -3.61 -9.67 -2.20
C LEU A 4 -2.61 -10.78 -2.53
N ARG A 5 -1.32 -10.52 -2.32
CA ARG A 5 -0.24 -11.47 -2.59
C ARG A 5 -0.31 -12.71 -1.70
N ALA A 6 -0.66 -12.56 -0.43
CA ALA A 6 -0.82 -13.69 0.49
C ALA A 6 -1.85 -14.72 -0.02
N GLY A 7 -2.86 -14.24 -0.77
CA GLY A 7 -3.86 -15.11 -1.38
C GLY A 7 -3.37 -15.87 -2.62
N VAL A 8 -2.43 -15.31 -3.37
CA VAL A 8 -1.99 -15.86 -4.68
C VAL A 8 -0.78 -16.79 -4.55
N ASP A 9 -0.03 -16.72 -3.46
CA ASP A 9 1.19 -17.51 -3.29
C ASP A 9 0.94 -19.00 -3.02
N LYS A 10 -0.32 -19.43 -2.83
CA LYS A 10 -0.72 -20.82 -2.57
C LYS A 10 -2.06 -21.12 -3.24
N ASP A 11 -2.23 -22.34 -3.75
CA ASP A 11 -3.49 -22.78 -4.34
C ASP A 11 -4.64 -22.82 -3.34
N SER A 12 -4.31 -23.08 -2.06
CA SER A 12 -5.23 -23.01 -0.94
C SER A 12 -4.48 -22.65 0.34
N LEU A 13 -5.19 -21.98 1.25
CA LEU A 13 -4.70 -21.68 2.59
C LEU A 13 -5.47 -22.53 3.59
N VAL A 14 -4.73 -23.09 4.55
CA VAL A 14 -5.34 -23.71 5.74
C VAL A 14 -5.25 -22.67 6.84
N VAL A 15 -6.40 -22.20 7.29
CA VAL A 15 -6.51 -21.24 8.38
C VAL A 15 -7.10 -21.94 9.60
N GLU A 16 -6.67 -21.55 10.77
CA GLU A 16 -7.29 -22.00 12.01
C GLU A 16 -8.51 -21.12 12.32
N HIS A 17 -9.65 -21.78 12.48
CA HIS A 17 -10.90 -21.12 12.81
C HIS A 17 -11.62 -21.95 13.91
N ASN A 18 -11.83 -21.35 15.09
CA ASN A 18 -12.43 -22.02 16.26
C ASN A 18 -11.73 -23.33 16.64
N GLY A 19 -10.40 -23.35 16.64
CA GLY A 19 -9.62 -24.56 16.92
C GLY A 19 -9.69 -25.65 15.84
N LYS A 20 -10.30 -25.35 14.68
CA LYS A 20 -10.38 -26.26 13.52
C LYS A 20 -9.59 -25.69 12.35
N GLN A 21 -8.89 -26.55 11.65
CA GLN A 21 -8.24 -26.19 10.39
C GLN A 21 -9.29 -26.19 9.26
N VAL A 22 -9.41 -25.05 8.58
CA VAL A 22 -10.33 -24.85 7.46
C VAL A 22 -9.51 -24.46 6.24
N THR A 23 -9.73 -25.14 5.13
CA THR A 23 -9.11 -24.82 3.87
C THR A 23 -9.94 -23.76 3.14
N VAL A 24 -9.32 -22.62 2.81
CA VAL A 24 -9.95 -21.52 2.06
C VAL A 24 -9.27 -21.33 0.72
N ASN A 25 -10.01 -20.83 -0.27
CA ASN A 25 -9.45 -20.47 -1.56
C ASN A 25 -8.51 -19.28 -1.40
N SER A 26 -7.26 -19.42 -1.80
CA SER A 26 -6.24 -18.41 -1.59
C SER A 26 -6.49 -17.12 -2.36
N ALA A 27 -7.02 -17.20 -3.58
CA ALA A 27 -7.32 -16.02 -4.39
C ALA A 27 -8.48 -15.22 -3.79
N ALA A 28 -9.56 -15.88 -3.37
CA ALA A 28 -10.69 -15.24 -2.70
C ALA A 28 -10.24 -14.61 -1.37
N TYR A 29 -9.46 -15.32 -0.58
CA TYR A 29 -8.90 -14.81 0.67
C TYR A 29 -8.02 -13.57 0.46
N GLY A 30 -7.16 -13.59 -0.55
CA GLY A 30 -6.31 -12.45 -0.88
C GLY A 30 -7.12 -11.22 -1.30
N TYR A 31 -8.16 -11.43 -2.11
CA TYR A 31 -9.07 -10.37 -2.54
C TYR A 31 -9.83 -9.76 -1.35
N GLU A 32 -10.44 -10.60 -0.52
CA GLU A 32 -11.16 -10.17 0.68
C GLU A 32 -10.27 -9.38 1.63
N ASN A 33 -9.07 -9.87 1.92
CA ASN A 33 -8.12 -9.14 2.76
C ASN A 33 -7.76 -7.76 2.19
N ALA A 34 -7.57 -7.66 0.87
CA ALA A 34 -7.28 -6.38 0.22
C ALA A 34 -8.46 -5.41 0.36
N VAL A 35 -9.69 -5.87 0.10
CA VAL A 35 -10.90 -5.07 0.24
C VAL A 35 -11.10 -4.64 1.69
N ASN A 36 -11.00 -5.56 2.64
CA ASN A 36 -11.14 -5.26 4.07
C ASN A 36 -10.12 -4.23 4.56
N HIS A 37 -8.87 -4.36 4.11
CA HIS A 37 -7.83 -3.38 4.43
C HIS A 37 -8.16 -1.99 3.88
N MET A 38 -8.63 -1.90 2.64
CA MET A 38 -9.03 -0.63 2.02
C MET A 38 -10.23 -0.01 2.75
N VAL A 39 -11.27 -0.79 3.02
CA VAL A 39 -12.46 -0.34 3.76
C VAL A 39 -12.10 0.12 5.17
N ALA A 40 -11.27 -0.64 5.89
CA ALA A 40 -10.82 -0.26 7.23
C ALA A 40 -10.02 1.05 7.22
N THR A 41 -9.16 1.25 6.21
CA THR A 41 -8.41 2.50 6.02
C THR A 41 -9.36 3.67 5.78
N LEU A 42 -10.32 3.53 4.88
CA LEU A 42 -11.31 4.58 4.62
C LEU A 42 -12.12 4.95 5.87
N LYS A 43 -12.65 3.95 6.57
CA LYS A 43 -13.39 4.16 7.82
C LYS A 43 -12.55 4.86 8.88
N ARG A 44 -11.30 4.45 9.05
CA ARG A 44 -10.39 5.03 10.05
C ARG A 44 -10.16 6.52 9.84
N TRP A 45 -10.06 6.94 8.60
CA TRP A 45 -9.74 8.32 8.22
C TRP A 45 -10.94 9.13 7.75
N ASN A 46 -12.16 8.58 7.87
CA ASN A 46 -13.42 9.17 7.41
C ASN A 46 -13.35 9.60 5.94
N LEU A 47 -12.82 8.73 5.10
CA LEU A 47 -12.66 8.93 3.66
C LEU A 47 -13.65 8.05 2.89
N THR A 48 -13.87 8.39 1.63
CA THR A 48 -14.66 7.62 0.67
C THR A 48 -13.77 7.12 -0.47
N PRO A 49 -14.23 6.16 -1.29
CA PRO A 49 -13.47 5.75 -2.48
C PRO A 49 -13.10 6.91 -3.42
N LYS A 50 -13.89 7.98 -3.48
CA LYS A 50 -13.62 9.16 -4.32
C LYS A 50 -12.41 9.98 -3.84
N ASP A 51 -12.07 9.86 -2.57
CA ASP A 51 -10.90 10.52 -1.98
C ASP A 51 -9.63 9.69 -2.20
N CYS A 52 -9.71 8.60 -2.99
CA CYS A 52 -8.63 7.62 -3.10
C CYS A 52 -7.98 7.61 -4.47
N VAL A 53 -6.66 7.52 -4.45
CA VAL A 53 -5.84 7.10 -5.60
C VAL A 53 -5.22 5.75 -5.29
N LEU A 54 -5.58 4.73 -6.06
CA LEU A 54 -5.01 3.38 -5.94
C LEU A 54 -3.77 3.28 -6.83
N VAL A 55 -2.61 3.18 -6.23
CA VAL A 55 -1.36 3.06 -6.97
C VAL A 55 -0.99 1.59 -7.15
N PHE A 56 -0.77 1.20 -8.39
CA PHE A 56 -0.38 -0.14 -8.79
C PHE A 56 0.98 -0.14 -9.49
N GLU A 57 1.70 -1.25 -9.34
CA GLU A 57 2.89 -1.50 -10.15
C GLU A 57 2.52 -1.61 -11.64
N GLY A 58 3.25 -0.88 -12.48
CA GLY A 58 3.20 -1.01 -13.92
C GLY A 58 3.97 -2.22 -14.45
N MET A 59 3.99 -2.39 -15.77
CA MET A 59 4.77 -3.43 -16.42
C MET A 59 6.27 -3.10 -16.30
N ASP A 60 7.10 -4.13 -16.03
CA ASP A 60 8.55 -3.99 -15.88
C ASP A 60 8.97 -2.85 -14.93
N SER A 61 8.22 -2.63 -13.84
CA SER A 61 8.34 -1.47 -12.94
C SER A 61 9.78 -1.22 -12.45
N LYS A 62 10.54 -2.26 -12.16
CA LYS A 62 11.94 -2.17 -11.69
C LYS A 62 12.98 -1.89 -12.79
N LYS A 63 12.58 -1.79 -14.06
CA LYS A 63 13.52 -1.71 -15.21
C LYS A 63 14.56 -0.60 -15.09
N ARG A 64 14.17 0.59 -14.66
CA ARG A 64 15.09 1.73 -14.50
C ARG A 64 16.12 1.48 -13.40
N ARG A 65 15.72 0.90 -12.26
CA ARG A 65 16.69 0.54 -11.21
C ARG A 65 17.58 -0.63 -11.62
N CYS A 66 17.09 -1.59 -12.40
CA CYS A 66 17.92 -2.65 -12.99
C CYS A 66 18.95 -2.12 -14.01
N MET A 67 18.73 -0.96 -14.60
CA MET A 67 19.76 -0.30 -15.43
C MET A 67 20.90 0.30 -14.58
N ILE A 68 20.63 0.64 -13.32
CA ILE A 68 21.64 1.11 -12.36
C ILE A 68 22.40 -0.10 -11.78
N ASP A 69 21.66 -1.14 -11.35
CA ASP A 69 22.24 -2.40 -10.88
C ASP A 69 21.36 -3.59 -11.31
N PRO A 70 21.85 -4.45 -12.23
CA PRO A 70 21.08 -5.61 -12.70
C PRO A 70 20.69 -6.60 -11.61
N THR A 71 21.33 -6.56 -10.43
CA THR A 71 21.02 -7.43 -9.29
C THR A 71 19.92 -6.89 -8.40
N TYR A 72 19.39 -5.69 -8.67
CA TYR A 72 18.32 -5.07 -7.91
C TYR A 72 17.07 -5.96 -7.89
N LYS A 73 16.59 -6.29 -6.70
CA LYS A 73 15.44 -7.19 -6.46
C LYS A 73 15.51 -8.56 -7.15
N ALA A 74 16.69 -9.00 -7.61
CA ALA A 74 16.84 -10.27 -8.34
C ALA A 74 16.39 -11.48 -7.51
N LYS A 75 16.55 -11.44 -6.17
CA LYS A 75 16.09 -12.51 -5.27
C LYS A 75 14.56 -12.64 -5.23
N ARG A 76 13.83 -11.60 -5.59
CA ARG A 76 12.35 -11.61 -5.62
C ARG A 76 11.80 -12.32 -6.86
N ASP A 77 12.59 -12.48 -7.92
CA ASP A 77 12.19 -13.13 -9.17
C ASP A 77 12.29 -14.65 -9.13
N GLY A 78 12.97 -15.20 -8.13
CA GLY A 78 13.21 -16.63 -8.01
C GLY A 78 12.01 -17.38 -7.45
N GLY A 79 11.31 -18.13 -8.29
CA GLY A 79 10.53 -19.27 -7.85
C GLY A 79 9.01 -19.15 -7.81
N LYS A 80 8.39 -18.09 -8.35
CA LYS A 80 6.95 -18.07 -8.50
C LYS A 80 6.53 -18.65 -9.86
N PRO A 81 5.58 -19.58 -9.88
CA PRO A 81 5.06 -20.09 -11.14
C PRO A 81 4.37 -18.95 -11.92
N PRO A 82 4.48 -18.92 -13.27
CA PRO A 82 3.83 -17.92 -14.11
C PRO A 82 2.33 -17.77 -13.84
N GLU A 83 1.67 -18.86 -13.48
CA GLU A 83 0.23 -18.91 -13.18
C GLU A 83 -0.15 -18.02 -11.99
N ALA A 84 0.69 -17.90 -10.97
CA ALA A 84 0.46 -17.03 -9.81
C ALA A 84 0.37 -15.55 -10.24
N TYR A 85 1.16 -15.14 -11.22
CA TYR A 85 1.10 -13.77 -11.74
C TYR A 85 -0.15 -13.52 -12.58
N ILE A 86 -0.64 -14.54 -13.30
CA ILE A 86 -1.89 -14.43 -14.08
C ILE A 86 -3.05 -14.17 -13.12
N GLU A 87 -3.18 -14.98 -12.08
CA GLU A 87 -4.26 -14.83 -11.09
C GLU A 87 -4.16 -13.51 -10.34
N TYR A 88 -2.96 -13.14 -9.91
CA TYR A 88 -2.70 -11.85 -9.30
C TYR A 88 -3.13 -10.67 -10.19
N ASN A 89 -2.80 -10.70 -11.48
CA ASN A 89 -3.17 -9.63 -12.41
C ASN A 89 -4.70 -9.56 -12.63
N LYS A 90 -5.40 -10.70 -12.62
CA LYS A 90 -6.87 -10.72 -12.65
C LYS A 90 -7.46 -10.03 -11.41
N LEU A 91 -7.00 -10.40 -10.21
CA LEU A 91 -7.47 -9.79 -8.96
C LEU A 91 -7.17 -8.29 -8.92
N LYS A 92 -5.99 -7.89 -9.39
CA LYS A 92 -5.62 -6.48 -9.50
C LYS A 92 -6.56 -5.72 -10.44
N ALA A 93 -6.89 -6.30 -11.60
CA ALA A 93 -7.82 -5.71 -12.55
C ALA A 93 -9.24 -5.60 -11.96
N GLN A 94 -9.71 -6.62 -11.25
CA GLN A 94 -11.00 -6.57 -10.55
C GLN A 94 -11.04 -5.48 -9.49
N LEU A 95 -10.00 -5.34 -8.67
CA LEU A 95 -9.91 -4.26 -7.68
C LEU A 95 -9.97 -2.89 -8.35
N ARG A 96 -9.20 -2.68 -9.42
CA ARG A 96 -9.24 -1.41 -10.18
C ARG A 96 -10.65 -1.10 -10.68
N GLN A 97 -11.33 -2.11 -11.25
CA GLN A 97 -12.68 -1.95 -11.78
C GLN A 97 -13.66 -1.58 -10.66
N VAL A 98 -13.75 -2.39 -9.62
CA VAL A 98 -14.71 -2.20 -8.53
C VAL A 98 -14.51 -0.85 -7.83
N TRP A 99 -13.27 -0.50 -7.50
CA TRP A 99 -13.00 0.78 -6.84
C TRP A 99 -13.15 1.96 -7.78
N GLY A 100 -12.83 1.81 -9.06
CA GLY A 100 -13.09 2.81 -10.09
C GLY A 100 -14.59 3.10 -10.24
N ASP A 101 -15.43 2.07 -10.22
CA ASP A 101 -16.88 2.21 -10.25
C ASP A 101 -17.43 2.93 -9.01
N LEU A 102 -16.74 2.83 -7.88
CA LEU A 102 -17.03 3.59 -6.65
C LEU A 102 -16.44 5.00 -6.65
N GLY A 103 -15.71 5.40 -7.69
CA GLY A 103 -15.16 6.72 -7.88
C GLY A 103 -13.69 6.89 -7.49
N ALA A 104 -12.99 5.82 -7.10
CA ALA A 104 -11.55 5.87 -6.87
C ALA A 104 -10.78 6.00 -8.18
N ILE A 105 -9.66 6.74 -8.14
CA ILE A 105 -8.76 6.88 -9.28
C ILE A 105 -7.70 5.79 -9.20
N SER A 106 -7.29 5.23 -10.34
CA SER A 106 -6.16 4.32 -10.42
C SER A 106 -4.96 5.01 -11.06
N ALA A 107 -3.77 4.78 -10.50
CA ALA A 107 -2.53 5.27 -11.04
C ALA A 107 -1.53 4.12 -11.19
N SER A 108 -0.88 4.03 -12.32
CA SER A 108 0.24 3.11 -12.57
C SER A 108 1.04 3.63 -13.76
N GLN A 109 2.31 3.29 -13.80
CA GLN A 109 3.17 3.64 -14.92
C GLN A 109 4.14 2.52 -15.22
N ASP A 110 4.30 2.17 -16.51
CA ASP A 110 5.25 1.17 -16.93
C ASP A 110 6.70 1.66 -16.73
N TYR A 111 7.58 0.74 -16.40
CA TYR A 111 8.99 0.96 -16.15
C TYR A 111 9.33 1.83 -14.93
N VAL A 112 8.35 2.11 -14.07
CA VAL A 112 8.47 2.89 -12.84
C VAL A 112 7.80 2.12 -11.70
N GLU A 113 8.43 2.08 -10.54
CA GLU A 113 7.86 1.40 -9.38
C GLU A 113 6.68 2.20 -8.78
N GLY A 114 5.74 1.51 -8.16
CA GLY A 114 4.58 2.14 -7.54
C GLY A 114 4.97 3.18 -6.48
N ASP A 115 6.09 2.96 -5.81
CA ASP A 115 6.63 3.87 -4.80
C ASP A 115 7.05 5.23 -5.40
N ASP A 116 7.60 5.22 -6.62
CA ASP A 116 7.93 6.45 -7.35
C ASP A 116 6.67 7.19 -7.81
N VAL A 117 5.62 6.43 -8.18
CA VAL A 117 4.30 7.00 -8.50
C VAL A 117 3.66 7.62 -7.28
N LEU A 118 3.74 6.98 -6.11
CA LEU A 118 3.28 7.54 -4.83
C LEU A 118 4.04 8.82 -4.49
N ALA A 119 5.37 8.83 -4.67
CA ALA A 119 6.18 10.02 -4.45
C ALA A 119 5.78 11.16 -5.38
N TYR A 120 5.52 10.87 -6.67
CA TYR A 120 5.06 11.86 -7.63
C TYR A 120 3.73 12.48 -7.21
N ILE A 121 2.75 11.66 -6.81
CA ILE A 121 1.44 12.15 -6.36
C ILE A 121 1.60 13.01 -5.10
N ALA A 122 2.35 12.52 -4.11
CA ALA A 122 2.59 13.22 -2.86
C ALA A 122 3.29 14.59 -3.05
N GLU A 123 4.26 14.67 -3.96
CA GLU A 123 5.02 15.90 -4.21
C GLU A 123 4.25 16.91 -5.07
N ASN A 124 3.30 16.48 -5.89
CA ASN A 124 2.55 17.34 -6.81
C ASN A 124 1.10 17.59 -6.38
N SER A 125 0.66 17.08 -5.23
CA SER A 125 -0.67 17.37 -4.69
C SER A 125 -0.72 18.78 -4.12
N GLU A 126 -1.80 19.50 -4.41
CA GLU A 126 -2.14 20.77 -3.78
C GLU A 126 -2.96 20.57 -2.49
N GLU A 127 -3.44 19.36 -2.25
CA GLU A 127 -4.24 18.96 -1.10
C GLU A 127 -3.42 18.05 -0.18
N ASP A 128 -3.78 18.00 1.11
CA ASP A 128 -3.18 17.08 2.07
C ASP A 128 -3.32 15.63 1.60
N VAL A 129 -2.25 14.86 1.72
CA VAL A 129 -2.16 13.47 1.24
C VAL A 129 -1.93 12.53 2.40
N LEU A 130 -2.72 11.47 2.46
CA LEU A 130 -2.47 10.31 3.32
C LEU A 130 -1.99 9.13 2.48
N VAL A 131 -0.72 8.77 2.61
CA VAL A 131 -0.15 7.55 2.01
C VAL A 131 -0.38 6.39 2.96
N SER A 132 -1.31 5.49 2.62
CA SER A 132 -1.56 4.25 3.40
C SER A 132 -0.78 3.10 2.80
N THR A 133 0.16 2.54 3.55
CA THR A 133 1.09 1.52 3.07
C THR A 133 1.54 0.57 4.19
N ASN A 134 2.08 -0.58 3.81
CA ASN A 134 2.84 -1.45 4.71
C ASN A 134 4.35 -1.35 4.46
N ASP A 135 4.76 -0.54 3.48
CA ASP A 135 6.16 -0.31 3.18
C ASP A 135 6.72 0.84 4.02
N ASN A 136 7.72 0.49 4.84
CA ASN A 136 8.35 1.45 5.73
C ASN A 136 9.26 2.44 4.98
N ASP A 137 9.65 2.14 3.77
CA ASP A 137 10.53 2.99 2.98
C ASP A 137 9.83 4.27 2.55
N LEU A 138 8.50 4.21 2.42
CA LEU A 138 7.68 5.36 2.06
C LEU A 138 7.58 6.42 3.18
N ILE A 139 8.10 6.15 4.39
CA ILE A 139 8.11 7.14 5.48
C ILE A 139 8.85 8.43 5.10
N VAL A 140 9.77 8.38 4.16
CA VAL A 140 10.48 9.55 3.62
C VAL A 140 9.56 10.59 2.98
N LEU A 141 8.33 10.19 2.63
CA LEU A 141 7.31 11.08 2.09
C LEU A 141 6.60 11.90 3.16
N ASN A 142 6.78 11.59 4.45
CA ASN A 142 6.10 12.29 5.55
C ASN A 142 6.71 13.69 5.75
N LYS A 143 6.22 14.66 4.99
CA LYS A 143 6.71 16.04 4.93
C LYS A 143 5.63 17.00 4.43
N VAL A 144 5.92 18.29 4.46
CA VAL A 144 5.16 19.30 3.69
C VAL A 144 5.77 19.40 2.30
N ASN A 145 4.96 19.31 1.25
CA ASN A 145 5.44 19.41 -0.12
C ASN A 145 5.61 20.87 -0.60
N ALA A 146 6.05 21.06 -1.82
CA ALA A 146 6.32 22.39 -2.39
C ALA A 146 5.06 23.28 -2.53
N TYR A 147 3.87 22.70 -2.51
CA TYR A 147 2.59 23.41 -2.58
C TYR A 147 2.04 23.75 -1.18
N GLY A 148 2.73 23.37 -0.11
CA GLY A 148 2.30 23.57 1.27
C GLY A 148 1.33 22.50 1.79
N ALA A 149 1.03 21.48 0.99
CA ALA A 149 0.19 20.36 1.39
C ALA A 149 0.96 19.41 2.33
N LYS A 150 0.28 18.93 3.37
CA LYS A 150 0.85 17.94 4.30
C LYS A 150 0.76 16.56 3.70
N VAL A 151 1.89 15.88 3.62
CA VAL A 151 1.95 14.47 3.27
C VAL A 151 2.17 13.68 4.56
N MET A 152 1.21 12.83 4.90
CA MET A 152 1.26 11.94 6.06
C MET A 152 1.40 10.50 5.57
N VAL A 153 2.27 9.73 6.19
CA VAL A 153 2.44 8.31 5.85
C VAL A 153 1.95 7.46 7.01
N ALA A 154 0.94 6.62 6.72
CA ALA A 154 0.40 5.65 7.66
C ALA A 154 0.93 4.25 7.30
N ILE A 155 1.82 3.72 8.13
CA ILE A 155 2.38 2.37 7.98
C ILE A 155 1.59 1.43 8.88
N ASN A 156 0.96 0.40 8.30
CA ASN A 156 0.03 -0.47 9.01
C ASN A 156 -1.06 0.31 9.79
N GLY A 157 -1.43 1.47 9.26
CA GLY A 157 -2.41 2.36 9.88
C GLY A 157 -1.88 3.27 10.99
N GLU A 158 -0.59 3.29 11.29
CA GLU A 158 0.04 4.18 12.28
C GLU A 158 0.83 5.29 11.58
N ILE A 159 0.55 6.55 11.95
CA ILE A 159 1.25 7.71 11.40
C ILE A 159 2.55 7.95 12.16
N GLY A 160 3.62 8.30 11.41
CA GLY A 160 4.86 8.80 11.97
C GLY A 160 5.73 7.73 12.64
N LEU A 161 5.52 6.45 12.33
CA LEU A 161 6.35 5.38 12.86
C LEU A 161 7.61 5.20 12.00
N ASN A 162 8.78 5.60 12.52
CA ASN A 162 10.07 5.33 11.91
C ASN A 162 10.73 4.10 12.54
N LYS A 163 10.64 2.95 11.87
CA LYS A 163 11.26 1.71 12.37
C LYS A 163 12.79 1.68 12.29
N TYR A 164 13.40 2.62 11.58
CA TYR A 164 14.85 2.65 11.39
C TYR A 164 15.60 3.34 12.54
N GLY A 165 14.89 4.16 13.32
CA GLY A 165 15.45 4.85 14.49
C GLY A 165 14.76 6.18 14.79
N ASP A 166 15.21 6.83 15.83
CA ASP A 166 14.73 8.15 16.24
C ASP A 166 15.56 9.24 15.54
N PHE A 167 15.21 9.49 14.29
CA PHE A 167 15.79 10.54 13.45
C PHE A 167 14.80 10.94 12.33
N ASP A 168 15.06 12.08 11.69
CA ASP A 168 14.20 12.63 10.66
C ASP A 168 13.93 11.61 9.53
N PHE A 169 12.70 11.53 9.08
CA PHE A 169 12.23 10.56 8.07
C PHE A 169 12.99 10.69 6.73
N ALA A 170 13.38 11.90 6.34
CA ALA A 170 14.14 12.12 5.10
C ALA A 170 15.53 11.45 5.14
N LEU A 171 16.10 11.24 6.32
CA LEU A 171 17.38 10.55 6.49
C LEU A 171 17.30 9.04 6.30
N VAL A 172 16.11 8.46 6.19
CA VAL A 172 15.94 7.01 5.88
C VAL A 172 16.59 6.67 4.53
N THR A 173 16.51 7.55 3.55
CA THR A 173 17.23 7.36 2.27
C THR A 173 18.74 7.27 2.48
N LEU A 174 19.33 8.16 3.28
CA LEU A 174 20.76 8.09 3.61
C LEU A 174 21.07 6.83 4.42
N TYR A 175 20.26 6.50 5.43
CA TYR A 175 20.41 5.28 6.23
C TYR A 175 20.50 4.05 5.33
N LYS A 176 19.54 3.83 4.44
CA LYS A 176 19.51 2.68 3.55
C LYS A 176 20.64 2.68 2.50
N SER A 177 21.06 3.86 2.07
CA SER A 177 22.19 3.96 1.12
C SER A 177 23.53 3.59 1.75
N LEU A 178 23.68 3.77 3.07
CA LEU A 178 24.89 3.43 3.82
C LEU A 178 24.83 2.01 4.42
N VAL A 179 23.72 1.67 5.06
CA VAL A 179 23.54 0.36 5.72
C VAL A 179 23.23 -0.75 4.72
N GLY A 180 22.57 -0.38 3.61
CA GLY A 180 22.09 -1.32 2.61
C GLY A 180 20.67 -1.81 2.89
N ASP A 181 20.13 -2.54 1.90
CA ASP A 181 18.87 -3.26 1.99
C ASP A 181 18.98 -4.62 1.31
N SER A 182 19.11 -5.65 2.10
CA SER A 182 19.28 -7.01 1.60
C SER A 182 18.03 -7.56 0.90
N SER A 183 16.84 -7.03 1.21
CA SER A 183 15.57 -7.43 0.60
C SER A 183 15.49 -6.96 -0.86
N ASP A 184 16.06 -5.81 -1.15
CA ASP A 184 16.09 -5.19 -2.48
C ASP A 184 17.42 -5.42 -3.23
N GLY A 185 18.38 -6.07 -2.56
CA GLY A 185 19.70 -6.30 -3.15
C GLY A 185 20.60 -5.06 -3.12
N VAL A 186 20.26 -4.05 -2.33
CA VAL A 186 21.09 -2.85 -2.15
C VAL A 186 22.19 -3.14 -1.15
N LYS A 187 23.45 -2.99 -1.57
CA LYS A 187 24.60 -3.42 -0.76
C LYS A 187 24.97 -2.44 0.36
N GLY A 188 24.73 -1.16 0.13
CA GLY A 188 25.21 -0.12 1.04
C GLY A 188 26.72 0.08 1.03
N CYS A 189 27.25 0.76 2.01
CA CYS A 189 28.69 0.93 2.23
C CYS A 189 29.27 -0.33 2.90
N PRO A 190 30.23 -1.04 2.31
CA PRO A 190 30.76 -2.27 2.86
C PRO A 190 31.22 -2.13 4.31
N GLY A 191 30.70 -3.02 5.18
CA GLY A 191 30.99 -3.00 6.62
C GLY A 191 30.45 -1.77 7.38
N PHE A 192 29.45 -1.10 6.83
CA PHE A 192 28.72 0.00 7.47
C PHE A 192 27.37 -0.52 7.93
N GLY A 193 27.16 -0.66 9.21
CA GLY A 193 25.91 -1.17 9.77
C GLY A 193 25.12 -0.09 10.51
N PRO A 194 23.96 -0.44 11.10
CA PRO A 194 23.12 0.48 11.86
C PRO A 194 23.88 1.25 12.95
N ALA A 195 24.74 0.57 13.70
CA ALA A 195 25.55 1.21 14.73
C ALA A 195 26.51 2.29 14.20
N ALA A 196 27.04 2.09 12.98
CA ALA A 196 27.89 3.11 12.35
C ALA A 196 27.09 4.36 11.95
N PHE A 197 25.85 4.19 11.49
CA PHE A 197 24.93 5.29 11.21
C PHE A 197 24.59 6.07 12.48
N LEU A 198 24.23 5.39 13.55
CA LEU A 198 23.91 6.02 14.83
C LEU A 198 25.13 6.77 15.41
N ASN A 199 26.35 6.28 15.21
CA ASN A 199 27.58 6.99 15.60
C ASN A 199 27.78 8.27 14.77
N LEU A 200 27.46 8.26 13.48
CA LEU A 200 27.48 9.49 12.67
C LEU A 200 26.41 10.46 13.12
N LEU A 201 25.20 9.99 13.36
CA LEU A 201 24.09 10.81 13.88
C LEU A 201 24.45 11.46 15.21
N ALA A 202 25.01 10.71 16.14
CA ALA A 202 25.42 11.24 17.44
C ALA A 202 26.53 12.30 17.31
N LYS A 203 27.44 12.15 16.33
CA LYS A 203 28.58 13.06 16.14
C LYS A 203 28.21 14.33 15.38
N TYR A 204 27.41 14.21 14.32
CA TYR A 204 27.14 15.30 13.38
C TYR A 204 25.73 15.85 13.48
N GLN A 205 24.87 15.24 14.29
CA GLN A 205 23.44 15.52 14.39
C GLN A 205 22.75 15.36 13.01
N GLU A 206 21.47 15.64 12.94
CA GLU A 206 20.72 15.52 11.70
C GLU A 206 21.19 16.49 10.62
N ASP A 207 21.49 17.74 10.99
CA ASP A 207 21.97 18.76 10.05
C ASP A 207 23.23 18.31 9.30
N GLY A 208 24.22 17.75 10.02
CA GLY A 208 25.43 17.23 9.37
C GLY A 208 25.18 15.98 8.52
N LEU A 209 24.13 15.18 8.83
CA LEU A 209 23.72 14.07 7.97
C LEU A 209 22.98 14.55 6.73
N PHE A 210 22.21 15.62 6.79
CA PHE A 210 21.64 16.27 5.61
C PHE A 210 22.72 16.83 4.70
N GLU A 211 23.75 17.46 5.23
CA GLU A 211 24.92 17.89 4.46
C GLU A 211 25.62 16.70 3.78
N LEU A 212 25.85 15.62 4.51
CA LEU A 212 26.42 14.38 3.96
C LEU A 212 25.55 13.81 2.81
N MET A 213 24.25 13.78 3.02
CA MET A 213 23.29 13.32 2.00
C MET A 213 23.37 14.20 0.75
N ASP A 214 23.49 15.52 0.90
CA ASP A 214 23.64 16.46 -0.22
C ASP A 214 24.95 16.25 -0.97
N LEU A 215 26.06 16.03 -0.27
CA LEU A 215 27.35 15.69 -0.90
C LEU A 215 27.26 14.42 -1.75
N ILE A 216 26.55 13.38 -1.25
CA ILE A 216 26.33 12.14 -1.98
C ILE A 216 25.44 12.40 -3.21
N ARG A 217 24.33 13.10 -3.03
CA ARG A 217 23.36 13.43 -4.07
C ARG A 217 24.00 14.24 -5.21
N THR A 218 24.86 15.20 -4.88
CA THR A 218 25.51 16.10 -5.83
C THR A 218 26.85 15.59 -6.38
N GLY A 219 27.31 14.42 -5.91
CA GLY A 219 28.54 13.80 -6.41
C GLY A 219 29.84 14.44 -5.91
N LYS A 220 29.82 15.14 -4.77
CA LYS A 220 30.93 15.96 -4.26
C LYS A 220 31.93 15.17 -3.44
N LEU A 221 32.54 14.14 -4.02
CA LEU A 221 33.52 13.27 -3.37
C LEU A 221 34.70 14.05 -2.75
N ASN A 222 35.24 15.05 -3.46
CA ASN A 222 36.41 15.80 -2.96
C ASN A 222 36.09 16.59 -1.68
N GLU A 223 34.91 17.20 -1.61
CA GLU A 223 34.47 17.92 -0.41
C GLU A 223 34.30 16.94 0.76
N LEU A 224 33.71 15.78 0.53
CA LEU A 224 33.58 14.73 1.55
C LEU A 224 34.95 14.20 2.01
N ALA A 225 35.90 14.02 1.12
CA ALA A 225 37.25 13.55 1.45
C ALA A 225 37.99 14.55 2.34
N VAL A 226 37.84 15.85 2.09
CA VAL A 226 38.37 16.91 2.95
C VAL A 226 37.71 16.83 4.34
N LEU A 227 36.38 16.76 4.38
CA LEU A 227 35.61 16.67 5.64
C LEU A 227 36.01 15.45 6.46
N ALA A 228 36.21 14.30 5.82
CA ALA A 228 36.62 13.05 6.47
C ALA A 228 38.01 13.18 7.11
N LYS A 229 38.95 13.82 6.39
CA LYS A 229 40.33 14.04 6.85
C LYS A 229 40.39 15.05 8.00
N ASP A 230 39.72 16.18 7.87
CA ASP A 230 39.74 17.26 8.86
C ASP A 230 39.11 16.82 10.18
N ASN A 231 38.04 16.03 10.12
CA ASN A 231 37.37 15.49 11.30
C ASN A 231 37.97 14.16 11.79
N GLN A 232 38.98 13.61 11.14
CA GLN A 232 39.56 12.31 11.45
C GLN A 232 38.48 11.21 11.67
N CYS A 233 37.44 11.25 10.85
CA CYS A 233 36.27 10.40 11.03
C CYS A 233 36.36 9.14 10.17
N LYS A 234 36.64 8.00 10.83
CA LYS A 234 36.76 6.71 10.16
C LYS A 234 35.51 6.29 9.37
N PHE A 235 34.32 6.75 9.79
CA PHE A 235 33.08 6.41 9.08
C PHE A 235 32.93 7.24 7.81
N LEU A 236 33.27 8.54 7.83
CA LEU A 236 33.30 9.35 6.60
C LEU A 236 34.39 8.85 5.63
N GLN A 237 35.58 8.49 6.16
CA GLN A 237 36.65 7.92 5.33
C GLN A 237 36.16 6.62 4.64
N LYS A 238 35.43 5.76 5.37
CA LYS A 238 34.86 4.54 4.80
C LYS A 238 33.88 4.82 3.66
N ILE A 239 33.06 5.87 3.77
CA ILE A 239 32.17 6.31 2.68
C ILE A 239 32.98 6.79 1.48
N VAL A 240 34.03 7.58 1.70
CA VAL A 240 34.97 8.02 0.65
C VAL A 240 35.59 6.82 -0.07
N ASP A 241 36.12 5.85 0.67
CA ASP A 241 36.79 4.66 0.13
C ASP A 241 35.83 3.77 -0.68
N ASN A 242 34.54 3.85 -0.41
CA ASN A 242 33.50 3.03 -1.06
C ASN A 242 32.50 3.89 -1.87
N TRP A 243 32.92 5.07 -2.31
CA TRP A 243 32.08 6.09 -2.91
C TRP A 243 31.16 5.58 -4.01
N ALA A 244 31.70 4.83 -4.97
CA ALA A 244 30.93 4.34 -6.12
C ALA A 244 29.76 3.44 -5.68
N GLU A 245 29.97 2.57 -4.68
CA GLU A 245 28.91 1.70 -4.16
C GLU A 245 27.87 2.50 -3.35
N VAL A 246 28.31 3.51 -2.58
CA VAL A 246 27.41 4.38 -1.82
C VAL A 246 26.52 5.19 -2.76
N VAL A 247 27.08 5.83 -3.78
CA VAL A 247 26.31 6.60 -4.78
C VAL A 247 25.34 5.70 -5.54
N LYS A 248 25.77 4.50 -5.90
CA LYS A 248 24.90 3.52 -6.55
C LYS A 248 23.75 3.11 -5.63
N SER A 249 24.05 2.77 -4.37
CA SER A 249 23.04 2.42 -3.37
C SER A 249 22.08 3.56 -3.12
N TYR A 250 22.56 4.81 -3.05
CA TYR A 250 21.73 5.99 -2.91
C TYR A 250 20.71 6.12 -4.07
N LYS A 251 21.18 5.97 -5.31
CA LYS A 251 20.31 6.01 -6.50
C LYS A 251 19.27 4.87 -6.53
N LEU A 252 19.56 3.74 -5.93
CA LEU A 252 18.63 2.60 -5.88
C LEU A 252 17.53 2.77 -4.83
N VAL A 253 17.83 3.42 -3.69
CA VAL A 253 16.87 3.61 -2.60
C VAL A 253 16.10 4.93 -2.68
N LEU A 254 16.62 5.90 -3.43
CA LEU A 254 15.95 7.17 -3.65
C LEU A 254 14.62 6.95 -4.38
N LEU A 255 13.58 7.65 -3.96
CA LEU A 255 12.36 7.77 -4.75
C LEU A 255 12.57 8.75 -5.89
N HIS A 256 12.07 8.40 -7.07
CA HIS A 256 12.30 9.11 -8.32
C HIS A 256 10.99 9.64 -8.94
N PRO A 257 10.33 10.65 -8.33
CA PRO A 257 9.11 11.24 -8.87
C PRO A 257 9.32 11.83 -10.28
N GLU A 258 10.53 12.27 -10.61
CA GLU A 258 10.88 12.78 -11.93
C GLU A 258 10.80 11.72 -13.04
N TRP A 259 10.88 10.44 -12.69
CA TRP A 259 10.71 9.37 -13.67
C TRP A 259 9.24 9.24 -14.12
N VAL A 260 8.30 9.60 -13.26
CA VAL A 260 6.87 9.61 -13.57
C VAL A 260 6.54 10.72 -14.58
N ASN A 261 7.12 11.90 -14.43
CA ASN A 261 6.91 13.03 -15.33
C ASN A 261 7.29 12.75 -16.79
N THR A 262 8.25 11.85 -17.05
CA THR A 262 8.72 11.55 -18.42
C THR A 262 7.70 10.74 -19.23
N ILE A 263 6.68 10.10 -18.59
CA ILE A 263 5.65 9.29 -19.25
C ILE A 263 4.27 9.67 -18.71
N ARG A 264 3.98 10.95 -18.66
CA ARG A 264 2.75 11.53 -18.10
C ARG A 264 1.46 10.99 -18.74
N GLN A 265 1.51 10.51 -19.96
CA GLN A 265 0.35 9.97 -20.69
C GLN A 265 -0.21 8.67 -20.10
N GLN A 266 0.55 7.97 -19.25
CA GLN A 266 0.11 6.71 -18.61
C GLN A 266 -0.42 6.90 -17.20
N LEU A 267 -0.31 8.09 -16.64
CA LEU A 267 -0.80 8.41 -15.32
C LEU A 267 -2.22 8.96 -15.42
N GLU A 268 -3.17 8.22 -14.87
CA GLU A 268 -4.59 8.62 -14.85
C GLU A 268 -4.90 9.70 -13.81
N TRP A 269 -3.94 10.02 -12.93
CA TRP A 269 -4.07 11.03 -11.91
C TRP A 269 -3.44 12.37 -12.33
N THR A 270 -4.12 13.46 -11.98
CA THR A 270 -3.60 14.84 -12.05
C THR A 270 -3.95 15.58 -10.77
N PRO A 271 -3.18 16.63 -10.38
CA PRO A 271 -3.53 17.47 -9.23
C PRO A 271 -4.97 17.97 -9.28
N GLY A 272 -5.69 17.92 -8.17
CA GLY A 272 -7.07 18.35 -8.05
C GLY A 272 -8.13 17.40 -8.63
N MET A 273 -7.77 16.20 -9.12
CA MET A 273 -8.75 15.19 -9.53
C MET A 273 -9.53 14.62 -8.34
N VAL A 274 -8.87 14.43 -7.21
CA VAL A 274 -9.51 13.98 -5.97
C VAL A 274 -9.89 15.22 -5.19
N LYS A 275 -11.17 15.39 -4.93
CA LYS A 275 -11.70 16.49 -4.11
C LYS A 275 -12.26 15.90 -2.84
N ALA A 276 -11.63 16.21 -1.70
CA ALA A 276 -12.12 15.80 -0.39
C ALA A 276 -13.54 16.32 -0.14
N GLY A 277 -14.37 15.50 0.49
CA GLY A 277 -15.70 15.90 0.94
C GLY A 277 -16.75 16.07 -0.17
N CYS A 278 -16.51 15.54 -1.36
CA CYS A 278 -17.54 15.52 -2.38
C CYS A 278 -18.69 14.61 -1.93
N GLU A 279 -19.75 15.20 -1.40
CA GLU A 279 -20.97 14.47 -1.05
C GLU A 279 -21.51 13.76 -2.30
N ASP A 280 -21.53 12.44 -2.28
CA ASP A 280 -22.05 11.67 -3.39
C ASP A 280 -23.56 11.77 -3.44
N GLU A 281 -24.07 12.53 -4.40
CA GLU A 281 -25.52 12.65 -4.66
C GLU A 281 -26.15 11.27 -4.88
N ARG A 282 -25.37 10.28 -5.36
CA ARG A 282 -25.79 8.89 -5.54
C ARG A 282 -26.02 8.17 -4.21
N LEU A 283 -25.24 8.46 -3.16
CA LEU A 283 -25.46 7.92 -1.81
C LEU A 283 -26.75 8.48 -1.17
N ARG A 284 -27.14 9.73 -1.50
CA ARG A 284 -28.42 10.28 -1.05
C ARG A 284 -29.63 9.65 -1.76
N GLN A 285 -29.49 9.31 -3.06
CA GLN A 285 -30.53 8.62 -3.83
C GLN A 285 -30.69 7.17 -3.39
N TRP A 286 -29.64 6.57 -2.83
CA TRP A 286 -29.63 5.17 -2.41
C TRP A 286 -30.52 4.89 -1.20
N GLN A 287 -30.64 5.83 -0.24
CA GLN A 287 -31.40 5.65 1.01
C GLN A 287 -32.90 5.38 0.80
N GLY A 288 -33.44 5.54 -0.39
CA GLY A 288 -34.85 5.32 -0.72
C GLY A 288 -35.20 3.99 -1.38
N GLN A 289 -34.22 3.12 -1.68
CA GLN A 289 -34.43 1.94 -2.53
C GLN A 289 -34.19 0.58 -1.84
N SER A 290 -33.95 0.55 -0.54
CA SER A 290 -33.85 -0.70 0.21
C SER A 290 -35.26 -1.31 0.41
N ARG A 291 -35.36 -2.63 0.23
CA ARG A 291 -36.61 -3.36 0.46
C ARG A 291 -36.35 -4.56 1.35
N LEU A 292 -37.11 -4.66 2.41
CA LEU A 292 -37.08 -5.84 3.27
C LEU A 292 -37.76 -7.01 2.53
N VAL A 293 -37.07 -8.15 2.43
CA VAL A 293 -37.62 -9.39 1.92
C VAL A 293 -38.18 -10.20 3.10
N THR A 294 -39.46 -10.53 3.03
CA THR A 294 -40.16 -11.37 3.99
C THR A 294 -40.69 -12.61 3.32
N ALA A 295 -41.21 -13.59 4.11
CA ALA A 295 -41.84 -14.77 3.54
C ALA A 295 -42.98 -14.44 2.56
N GLU A 296 -43.65 -13.30 2.76
CA GLU A 296 -44.81 -12.89 1.94
C GLU A 296 -44.39 -12.35 0.52
N ASN A 297 -43.20 -11.79 0.41
CA ASN A 297 -42.72 -11.20 -0.85
C ASN A 297 -41.50 -11.95 -1.45
N TYR A 298 -41.11 -13.06 -0.84
CA TYR A 298 -39.91 -13.82 -1.19
C TYR A 298 -39.85 -14.20 -2.68
N ASP A 299 -40.92 -14.76 -3.23
CA ASP A 299 -40.93 -15.19 -4.63
C ASP A 299 -40.72 -14.01 -5.61
N LYS A 300 -41.36 -12.88 -5.32
CA LYS A 300 -41.19 -11.65 -6.11
C LYS A 300 -39.76 -11.09 -6.00
N ALA A 301 -39.15 -11.18 -4.82
CA ALA A 301 -37.79 -10.79 -4.61
C ALA A 301 -36.82 -11.70 -5.38
N VAL A 302 -37.03 -13.02 -5.37
CA VAL A 302 -36.22 -13.99 -6.12
C VAL A 302 -36.32 -13.76 -7.64
N GLU A 303 -37.52 -13.49 -8.17
CA GLU A 303 -37.68 -13.18 -9.60
C GLU A 303 -36.95 -11.88 -9.98
N PHE A 304 -37.09 -10.85 -9.15
CA PHE A 304 -36.35 -9.60 -9.34
C PHE A 304 -34.84 -9.81 -9.29
N LEU A 305 -34.32 -10.56 -8.32
CA LEU A 305 -32.90 -10.89 -8.19
C LEU A 305 -32.38 -11.62 -9.42
N LYS A 306 -33.14 -12.63 -9.91
CA LYS A 306 -32.78 -13.35 -11.16
C LYS A 306 -32.69 -12.42 -12.37
N SER A 307 -33.60 -11.46 -12.48
CA SER A 307 -33.55 -10.48 -13.56
C SER A 307 -32.31 -9.59 -13.49
N LYS A 308 -31.92 -9.18 -12.26
CA LYS A 308 -30.76 -8.29 -12.05
C LYS A 308 -29.42 -9.00 -12.20
N LEU A 309 -29.31 -10.26 -11.82
CA LEU A 309 -28.11 -11.08 -12.01
C LEU A 309 -27.72 -11.20 -13.49
N GLY A 310 -28.67 -11.13 -14.42
CA GLY A 310 -28.40 -11.10 -15.86
C GLY A 310 -27.96 -9.72 -16.39
N GLU A 311 -28.23 -8.64 -15.64
CA GLU A 311 -27.96 -7.27 -16.07
C GLU A 311 -26.70 -6.66 -15.44
N THR A 312 -26.24 -7.19 -14.30
CA THR A 312 -25.13 -6.60 -13.54
C THR A 312 -23.96 -7.58 -13.43
N PRO A 313 -22.72 -7.12 -13.70
CA PRO A 313 -21.54 -7.99 -13.66
C PRO A 313 -21.12 -8.41 -12.26
N PHE A 314 -21.62 -7.77 -11.21
CA PHE A 314 -21.30 -8.09 -9.83
C PHE A 314 -22.42 -7.65 -8.87
N PHE A 315 -22.42 -8.27 -7.70
CA PHE A 315 -23.27 -7.94 -6.58
C PHE A 315 -22.50 -8.16 -5.28
N THR A 316 -22.91 -7.50 -4.23
CA THR A 316 -22.39 -7.71 -2.89
C THR A 316 -23.41 -8.45 -2.05
N ILE A 317 -22.92 -9.34 -1.18
CA ILE A 317 -23.72 -10.07 -0.20
C ILE A 317 -23.21 -9.69 1.17
N ASP A 318 -24.12 -9.35 2.05
CA ASP A 318 -23.86 -9.16 3.46
C ASP A 318 -24.75 -10.13 4.27
N PHE A 319 -24.17 -10.80 5.25
CA PHE A 319 -24.86 -11.77 6.09
C PHE A 319 -24.88 -11.29 7.52
N GLU A 320 -26.07 -11.18 8.08
CA GLU A 320 -26.24 -11.07 9.52
C GLU A 320 -26.39 -12.48 10.10
N THR A 321 -25.60 -12.75 11.11
CA THR A 321 -25.56 -14.09 11.71
C THR A 321 -25.80 -14.02 13.21
N THR A 322 -26.44 -15.06 13.77
CA THR A 322 -26.45 -15.24 15.21
C THR A 322 -25.18 -15.95 15.65
N THR A 323 -24.75 -15.64 16.85
CA THR A 323 -23.74 -16.44 17.55
C THR A 323 -24.37 -17.74 18.05
N PRO A 324 -23.69 -18.89 17.89
CA PRO A 324 -24.32 -20.20 18.26
C PRO A 324 -24.51 -20.42 19.74
N ASP A 325 -23.79 -19.71 20.59
CA ASP A 325 -23.89 -19.79 22.04
C ASP A 325 -23.50 -18.48 22.72
N GLU A 326 -24.29 -18.01 23.66
CA GLU A 326 -24.02 -16.86 24.51
C GLU A 326 -23.00 -17.15 25.62
N SER A 327 -22.12 -18.14 25.47
CA SER A 327 -21.10 -18.40 26.48
C SER A 327 -20.04 -17.29 26.43
N ASP A 328 -19.78 -16.69 27.58
CA ASP A 328 -18.76 -15.62 27.75
C ASP A 328 -17.38 -16.02 27.23
N ASP A 329 -17.03 -17.29 27.27
CA ASP A 329 -15.77 -17.85 26.74
C ASP A 329 -15.60 -17.65 25.23
N TRP A 330 -16.69 -17.60 24.48
CA TRP A 330 -16.64 -17.40 23.03
C TRP A 330 -16.28 -15.95 22.67
N LEU A 331 -16.79 -14.97 23.41
CA LEU A 331 -16.52 -13.54 23.24
C LEU A 331 -15.09 -13.19 23.66
N GLU A 332 -14.54 -13.85 24.68
CA GLU A 332 -13.16 -13.64 25.14
C GLU A 332 -12.13 -14.18 24.14
N GLN A 333 -12.42 -15.32 23.49
CA GLN A 333 -11.48 -15.95 22.54
C GLN A 333 -11.36 -15.21 21.21
N ARG A 334 -12.35 -14.40 20.80
CA ARG A 334 -12.39 -13.77 19.47
C ARG A 334 -12.34 -12.25 19.45
N GLY A 335 -12.43 -11.63 20.60
CA GLY A 335 -12.65 -10.19 20.64
C GLY A 335 -14.07 -9.82 20.16
N LYS A 336 -14.51 -8.62 20.52
CA LYS A 336 -15.91 -8.15 20.40
C LYS A 336 -16.49 -8.10 18.97
N ASN A 337 -15.74 -8.44 17.92
CA ASN A 337 -16.13 -8.28 16.52
C ASN A 337 -15.93 -9.55 15.65
N GLY A 338 -15.78 -10.72 16.24
CA GLY A 338 -15.57 -11.94 15.46
C GLY A 338 -16.90 -12.65 15.13
N VAL A 339 -17.11 -12.96 13.83
CA VAL A 339 -18.20 -13.83 13.38
C VAL A 339 -17.70 -15.26 13.29
N ASP A 340 -18.39 -16.22 13.89
CA ASP A 340 -18.13 -17.64 13.67
C ASP A 340 -18.84 -18.12 12.41
N VAL A 341 -18.13 -18.10 11.28
CA VAL A 341 -18.70 -18.48 9.97
C VAL A 341 -19.18 -19.93 9.91
N ILE A 342 -18.64 -20.82 10.76
CA ILE A 342 -18.97 -22.25 10.74
C ILE A 342 -20.12 -22.59 11.68
N GLY A 343 -20.20 -21.94 12.83
CA GLY A 343 -21.20 -22.22 13.87
C GLY A 343 -22.38 -21.26 13.89
N SER A 344 -22.31 -20.13 13.18
CA SER A 344 -23.37 -19.13 13.17
C SER A 344 -24.51 -19.50 12.23
N THR A 345 -25.74 -19.16 12.63
CA THR A 345 -26.92 -19.26 11.76
C THR A 345 -27.12 -17.92 11.05
N ILE A 346 -27.28 -17.93 9.73
CA ILE A 346 -27.64 -16.74 8.97
C ILE A 346 -29.07 -16.35 9.33
N VAL A 347 -29.26 -15.16 9.87
CA VAL A 347 -30.60 -14.63 10.26
C VAL A 347 -31.12 -13.65 9.23
N SER A 348 -30.23 -12.95 8.51
CA SER A 348 -30.61 -12.12 7.38
C SER A 348 -29.48 -12.06 6.35
N MET A 349 -29.84 -11.72 5.13
CA MET A 349 -28.92 -11.58 4.02
C MET A 349 -29.23 -10.28 3.27
N GLY A 350 -28.26 -9.39 3.20
CA GLY A 350 -28.33 -8.19 2.39
C GLY A 350 -27.73 -8.46 1.01
N LEU A 351 -28.40 -8.06 -0.05
CA LEU A 351 -27.93 -8.15 -1.44
C LEU A 351 -27.94 -6.75 -2.06
N SER A 352 -26.81 -6.36 -2.66
CA SER A 352 -26.70 -5.10 -3.37
C SER A 352 -26.15 -5.34 -4.79
N PHE A 353 -26.77 -4.71 -5.78
CA PHE A 353 -26.47 -4.90 -7.20
C PHE A 353 -25.93 -3.64 -7.85
N GLY A 354 -24.89 -3.82 -8.67
CA GLY A 354 -24.33 -2.79 -9.52
C GLY A 354 -23.43 -1.79 -8.84
N ALA A 355 -22.61 -1.15 -9.63
CA ALA A 355 -21.64 -0.14 -9.18
C ALA A 355 -22.28 1.06 -8.47
N ASN A 356 -23.54 1.32 -8.75
CA ASN A 356 -24.27 2.48 -8.21
C ASN A 356 -25.05 2.13 -6.92
N LEU A 357 -24.90 0.93 -6.37
CA LEU A 357 -25.61 0.49 -5.15
C LEU A 357 -27.12 0.83 -5.18
N GLN A 358 -27.75 0.69 -6.37
CA GLN A 358 -29.12 1.17 -6.57
C GLN A 358 -30.18 0.29 -5.90
N TYR A 359 -29.80 -0.91 -5.48
CA TYR A 359 -30.75 -1.88 -4.90
C TYR A 359 -30.09 -2.64 -3.75
N SER A 360 -30.71 -2.58 -2.57
CA SER A 360 -30.37 -3.41 -1.41
C SER A 360 -31.63 -4.18 -0.97
N TYR A 361 -31.46 -5.44 -0.63
CA TYR A 361 -32.48 -6.33 -0.07
C TYR A 361 -31.97 -6.85 1.28
N TYR A 362 -32.78 -6.68 2.31
CA TYR A 362 -32.55 -7.18 3.67
C TYR A 362 -33.64 -8.14 4.07
#